data_9bc7fb99bbb2a56031eb355a02579282
#
_entry.id   9bc7fb99bbb2a56031eb355a02579282
#
_cell.length_a   1.000
_cell.length_b   1.000
_cell.length_c   1.000
_cell.angle_alpha   90.00
_cell.angle_beta   90.00
_cell.angle_gamma   90.00
#
_symmetry.space_group_name_H-M   'P 1'
#
loop_
_entity.id
_entity.type
_entity.pdbx_description
1 polymer ?
#
loop_
_entity_poly.entity_id
_entity_poly.type
_entity_poly.pdbx_seq_one_letter_code
_entity_poly.pdbx_strand_id
1 'polypeptide(L)' 'MKSKYAVWLAFFLNLSYAIIEFIAGGVFGSSAVLADSVHDLGDAIAIGVSAFLETISNREEDSQ' A
#
# COMPACT_ATOMS: atom_id res chain seq x y z
N MET A 1 -18.34 -1.06 -6.33
CA MET A 1 -17.76 -0.06 -7.07
C MET A 1 -17.01 0.94 -6.25
N LYS A 2 -17.69 1.58 -5.38
CA LYS A 2 -17.01 2.52 -4.51
C LYS A 2 -15.98 1.87 -3.64
N SER A 3 -16.21 0.64 -3.22
CA SER A 3 -15.27 -0.04 -2.37
C SER A 3 -13.95 -0.29 -3.08
N LYS A 4 -14.01 -0.57 -4.37
CA LYS A 4 -12.81 -0.77 -5.14
C LYS A 4 -11.97 0.50 -5.21
N TYR A 5 -12.68 1.60 -5.47
CA TYR A 5 -12.01 2.89 -5.53
C TYR A 5 -11.39 3.25 -4.19
N ALA A 6 -12.12 2.97 -3.11
CA ALA A 6 -11.63 3.27 -1.78
C ALA A 6 -10.37 2.47 -1.45
N VAL A 7 -10.32 1.22 -1.87
CA VAL A 7 -9.15 0.38 -1.62
C VAL A 7 -7.91 0.95 -2.30
N TRP A 8 -8.06 1.33 -3.57
CA TRP A 8 -6.93 1.90 -4.29
C TRP A 8 -6.51 3.24 -3.73
N LEU A 9 -7.48 4.05 -3.32
CA LEU A 9 -7.18 5.32 -2.70
C LEU A 9 -6.40 5.12 -1.40
N ALA A 10 -6.85 4.18 -0.58
CA ALA A 10 -6.16 3.87 0.65
C ALA A 10 -4.74 3.39 0.38
N PHE A 11 -4.58 2.57 -0.64
CA PHE A 11 -3.27 2.06 -1.01
C PHE A 11 -2.32 3.22 -1.36
N PHE A 12 -2.77 4.11 -2.21
CA PHE A 12 -1.91 5.21 -2.64
C PHE A 12 -1.60 6.16 -1.49
N LEU A 13 -2.59 6.42 -0.64
CA LEU A 13 -2.35 7.28 0.51
C LEU A 13 -1.34 6.67 1.47
N ASN A 14 -1.50 5.40 1.76
CA ASN A 14 -0.57 4.70 2.64
C ASN A 14 0.82 4.63 2.04
N LEU A 15 0.88 4.35 0.75
CA LEU A 15 2.16 4.25 0.07
C LEU A 15 2.89 5.59 0.09
N SER A 16 2.17 6.67 -0.22
CA SER A 16 2.76 7.99 -0.21
C SER A 16 3.28 8.36 1.18
N TYR A 17 2.48 8.08 2.19
CA TYR A 17 2.87 8.37 3.55
C TYR A 17 4.13 7.58 3.94
N ALA A 18 4.16 6.32 3.59
CA ALA A 18 5.30 5.48 3.91
C ALA A 18 6.56 5.97 3.22
N ILE A 19 6.45 6.39 1.98
CA ILE A 19 7.60 6.90 1.25
C ILE A 19 8.12 8.17 1.89
N ILE A 20 7.23 9.07 2.26
CA ILE A 20 7.62 10.31 2.92
C ILE A 20 8.31 10.02 4.23
N GLU A 21 7.77 9.09 5.01
CA GLU A 21 8.38 8.72 6.28
C GLU A 21 9.73 8.07 6.09
N PHE A 22 9.85 7.24 5.06
CA PHE A 22 11.10 6.57 4.77
C PHE A 22 12.20 7.58 4.45
N ILE A 23 11.85 8.55 3.61
CA ILE A 23 12.81 9.60 3.23
C ILE A 23 13.17 10.42 4.46
N ALA A 24 12.18 10.81 5.24
CA ALA A 24 12.44 11.62 6.44
C ALA A 24 13.30 10.87 7.43
N GLY A 25 13.02 9.59 7.63
CA GLY A 25 13.80 8.77 8.52
C GLY A 25 15.25 8.66 8.07
N GLY A 26 15.46 8.51 6.78
CA GLY A 26 16.80 8.44 6.24
C GLY A 26 17.54 9.74 6.36
N VAL A 27 16.86 10.84 6.07
CA VAL A 27 17.49 12.16 6.11
C VAL A 27 17.84 12.55 7.54
N PHE A 28 16.94 12.29 8.48
CA PHE A 28 17.16 12.67 9.86
C PHE A 28 17.89 11.60 10.67
N GLY A 29 18.13 10.45 10.08
CA GLY A 29 18.84 9.39 10.77
C GLY A 29 18.06 8.76 11.89
N SER A 30 16.74 8.73 11.79
CA SER A 30 15.89 8.17 12.83
C SER A 30 15.58 6.71 12.53
N SER A 31 16.19 5.80 13.29
CA SER A 31 15.93 4.38 13.05
C SER A 31 14.51 3.99 13.42
N ALA A 32 13.91 4.67 14.42
CA ALA A 32 12.53 4.38 14.78
C ALA A 32 11.59 4.73 13.63
N VAL A 33 11.79 5.88 13.00
CA VAL A 33 10.96 6.29 11.88
C VAL A 33 11.20 5.38 10.69
N LEU A 34 12.43 4.96 10.47
CA LEU A 34 12.74 4.02 9.39
C LEU A 34 12.03 2.70 9.60
N ALA A 35 12.06 2.18 10.82
CA ALA A 35 11.39 0.92 11.12
C ALA A 35 9.89 1.04 10.89
N ASP A 36 9.29 2.15 11.32
CA ASP A 36 7.88 2.40 11.10
C ASP A 36 7.53 2.46 9.63
N SER A 37 8.37 3.15 8.86
CA SER A 37 8.10 3.30 7.43
C SER A 37 8.22 1.97 6.70
N VAL A 38 9.14 1.11 7.11
CA VAL A 38 9.26 -0.22 6.52
C VAL A 38 7.99 -1.02 6.81
N HIS A 39 7.48 -0.91 8.02
CA HIS A 39 6.25 -1.59 8.38
C HIS A 39 5.08 -1.07 7.55
N ASP A 40 4.99 0.25 7.41
CA ASP A 40 3.94 0.86 6.61
C ASP A 40 4.04 0.46 5.15
N LEU A 41 5.26 0.38 4.63
CA LEU A 41 5.46 -0.09 3.26
C LEU A 41 4.99 -1.52 3.09
N GLY A 42 5.28 -2.37 4.07
CA GLY A 42 4.81 -3.74 4.04
C GLY A 42 3.30 -3.81 4.00
N ASP A 43 2.63 -3.00 4.82
CA ASP A 43 1.18 -2.94 4.82
C ASP A 43 0.63 -2.48 3.49
N ALA A 44 1.24 -1.43 2.92
CA ALA A 44 0.79 -0.92 1.63
C ALA A 44 0.95 -1.96 0.54
N ILE A 45 2.06 -2.68 0.55
CA ILE A 45 2.31 -3.72 -0.43
C ILE A 45 1.28 -4.84 -0.27
N ALA A 46 0.96 -5.21 0.97
CA ALA A 46 -0.03 -6.25 1.21
C ALA A 46 -1.40 -5.83 0.66
N ILE A 47 -1.78 -4.58 0.90
CA ILE A 47 -3.04 -4.07 0.40
C ILE A 47 -3.04 -4.08 -1.13
N GLY A 48 -1.95 -3.63 -1.72
CA GLY A 48 -1.84 -3.59 -3.17
C GLY A 48 -1.91 -4.96 -3.80
N VAL A 49 -1.22 -5.93 -3.21
CA VAL A 49 -1.25 -7.30 -3.71
C VAL A 49 -2.64 -7.88 -3.58
N SER A 50 -3.29 -7.65 -2.44
CA SER A 50 -4.66 -8.14 -2.24
C SER A 50 -5.61 -7.57 -3.26
N ALA A 51 -5.53 -6.26 -3.49
CA ALA A 51 -6.41 -5.61 -4.46
C ALA A 51 -6.14 -6.14 -5.86
N PHE A 52 -4.88 -6.35 -6.19
CA PHE A 52 -4.50 -6.86 -7.49
C PHE A 52 -5.05 -8.27 -7.71
N LEU A 53 -4.88 -9.13 -6.71
CA LEU A 53 -5.37 -10.49 -6.81
C LEU A 53 -6.87 -10.55 -6.90
N GLU A 54 -7.54 -9.68 -6.16
CA GLU A 54 -8.98 -9.62 -6.21
C GLU A 54 -9.47 -9.20 -7.58
N THR A 55 -8.78 -8.26 -8.18
CA THR A 55 -9.12 -7.79 -9.52
C THR A 55 -8.96 -8.92 -10.53
N ILE A 56 -7.89 -9.66 -10.44
CA ILE A 56 -7.65 -10.79 -11.35
C ILE A 56 -8.71 -11.85 -11.14
N SER A 57 -9.02 -12.14 -9.89
CA SER A 57 -10.00 -13.16 -9.57
C SER A 57 -11.36 -12.82 -10.14
N ASN A 58 -11.75 -11.56 -9.99
CA ASN A 58 -13.03 -11.11 -10.53
C ASN A 58 -13.08 -11.23 -12.03
N ARG A 59 -11.98 -10.93 -12.68
CA ARG A 59 -11.92 -11.04 -14.12
C ARG A 59 -12.09 -12.47 -14.58
N GLU A 60 -11.46 -13.38 -13.87
CA GLU A 60 -11.58 -14.79 -14.21
C GLU A 60 -13.01 -15.26 -14.06
N GLU A 61 -13.67 -14.83 -13.01
CA GLU A 61 -15.05 -15.20 -12.79
C GLU A 61 -15.93 -14.66 -13.89
N ASP A 62 -15.67 -13.45 -14.30
CA ASP A 62 -16.44 -12.82 -15.37
C ASP A 62 -16.26 -13.57 -16.67
N SER A 63 -15.09 -14.09 -16.91
CA SER A 63 -14.82 -14.82 -18.13
C SER A 63 -15.68 -16.07 -18.25
N GLN A 64 -16.03 -16.64 -17.14
CA GLN A 64 -16.83 -17.84 -17.16
C GLN A 64 -18.28 -17.54 -17.42
#